data_d933636ffcb88d8d308e49be0ad4f5a9
#
_entry.id   d933636ffcb88d8d308e49be0ad4f5a9
#
_cell.length_a   1.000
_cell.length_b   1.000
_cell.length_c   1.000
_cell.angle_alpha   90.00
_cell.angle_beta   90.00
_cell.angle_gamma   90.00
#
_symmetry.space_group_name_H-M   'P 1'
#
loop_
_entity.id
_entity.type
_entity.pdbx_description
1 polymer ?
#
loop_
_entity_poly.entity_id
_entity_poly.type
_entity_poly.pdbx_seq_one_letter_code
_entity_poly.pdbx_strand_id
1 'polypeptide(L)'
;GAWRTWLILAGRGWGKSRTGAEWVRAVATSGRARRIALVARTAADVRDVLVEGESGLLAIHRADERPMWEPSRRRLTWPNGAIATTYSAEEPDQLRGPQHDAAWCDELAAWRYPDAWDQLQMGLRLGTDPRVVVTTTPRPTPLVRALALASTTHVTRGRTRDNARNLAPGVVDALTARYGSTRLGRQELDGEILDD
;
A
#
# COMPACT_ATOMS: atom_id res chain seq x y z
N GLY A 1 -14.37 11.86 5.69
CA GLY A 1 -13.39 12.81 6.24
C GLY A 1 -12.44 13.30 5.18
N ALA A 2 -11.94 14.52 5.33
CA ALA A 2 -11.08 15.20 4.36
C ALA A 2 -9.61 14.78 4.52
N TRP A 3 -9.29 13.49 4.34
CA TRP A 3 -7.90 13.04 4.34
C TRP A 3 -7.32 13.03 2.90
N ARG A 4 -6.05 13.34 2.78
CA ARG A 4 -5.27 13.21 1.53
C ARG A 4 -4.47 11.90 1.52
N THR A 5 -3.97 11.51 2.67
CA THR A 5 -3.20 10.27 2.87
C THR A 5 -3.93 9.38 3.88
N TRP A 6 -4.10 8.12 3.52
CA TRP A 6 -4.53 7.10 4.47
C TRP A 6 -3.34 6.19 4.78
N LEU A 7 -2.80 6.34 5.99
CA LEU A 7 -1.66 5.56 6.47
C LEU A 7 -2.15 4.37 7.30
N ILE A 8 -1.91 3.18 6.79
CA ILE A 8 -2.23 1.92 7.46
C ILE A 8 -0.95 1.34 8.03
N LEU A 9 -0.82 1.46 9.34
CA LEU A 9 0.26 0.91 10.14
C LEU A 9 -0.23 -0.37 10.79
N ALA A 10 0.22 -1.51 10.31
CA ALA A 10 -0.27 -2.76 10.84
C ALA A 10 0.78 -3.85 10.82
N GLY A 11 0.64 -4.79 11.74
CA GLY A 11 1.49 -5.95 11.87
C GLY A 11 1.40 -6.86 10.65
N ARG A 12 2.34 -7.78 10.56
CA ARG A 12 2.40 -8.79 9.50
C ARG A 12 1.14 -9.69 9.56
N GLY A 13 0.55 -9.99 8.41
CA GLY A 13 -0.65 -10.83 8.33
C GLY A 13 -1.97 -10.13 8.71
N TRP A 14 -1.96 -8.84 9.00
CA TRP A 14 -3.20 -8.09 9.30
C TRP A 14 -4.12 -7.91 8.10
N GLY A 15 -3.61 -7.98 6.88
CA GLY A 15 -4.38 -7.78 5.67
C GLY A 15 -4.14 -6.41 5.01
N LYS A 16 -2.99 -5.78 5.27
CA LYS A 16 -2.62 -4.48 4.67
C LYS A 16 -2.73 -4.47 3.15
N SER A 17 -2.09 -5.44 2.50
CA SER A 17 -2.07 -5.53 1.02
C SER A 17 -3.47 -5.73 0.46
N ARG A 18 -4.30 -6.56 1.11
CA ARG A 18 -5.71 -6.73 0.72
C ARG A 18 -6.48 -5.42 0.85
N THR A 19 -6.27 -4.67 1.92
CA THR A 19 -6.95 -3.38 2.13
C THR A 19 -6.55 -2.36 1.06
N GLY A 20 -5.24 -2.27 0.73
CA GLY A 20 -4.76 -1.41 -0.35
C GLY A 20 -5.35 -1.79 -1.70
N ALA A 21 -5.36 -3.09 -2.04
CA ALA A 21 -5.93 -3.58 -3.28
C ALA A 21 -7.44 -3.32 -3.39
N GLU A 22 -8.21 -3.53 -2.33
CA GLU A 22 -9.65 -3.26 -2.31
C GLU A 22 -9.96 -1.76 -2.46
N TRP A 23 -9.14 -0.89 -1.86
CA TRP A 23 -9.30 0.54 -2.06
C TRP A 23 -9.04 0.94 -3.52
N VAL A 24 -7.97 0.44 -4.14
CA VAL A 24 -7.69 0.68 -5.57
C VAL A 24 -8.83 0.18 -6.43
N ARG A 25 -9.32 -1.05 -6.17
CA ARG A 25 -10.48 -1.59 -6.87
C ARG A 25 -11.68 -0.65 -6.78
N ALA A 26 -12.01 -0.18 -5.58
CA ALA A 26 -13.15 0.69 -5.34
C ALA A 26 -13.06 2.02 -6.09
N VAL A 27 -11.90 2.67 -6.10
CA VAL A 27 -11.74 3.97 -6.79
C VAL A 27 -11.65 3.81 -8.31
N ALA A 28 -11.06 2.72 -8.81
CA ALA A 28 -10.99 2.43 -10.23
C ALA A 28 -12.35 2.06 -10.81
N THR A 29 -13.05 1.10 -10.21
CA THR A 29 -14.33 0.59 -10.74
C THR A 29 -15.46 1.61 -10.62
N SER A 30 -15.43 2.48 -9.61
CA SER A 30 -16.39 3.58 -9.47
C SER A 30 -16.14 4.77 -10.40
N GLY A 31 -14.99 4.81 -11.09
CA GLY A 31 -14.59 5.93 -11.93
C GLY A 31 -14.09 7.16 -11.16
N ARG A 32 -13.92 7.06 -9.84
CA ARG A 32 -13.35 8.16 -9.02
C ARG A 32 -11.87 8.39 -9.30
N ALA A 33 -11.15 7.35 -9.69
CA ALA A 33 -9.76 7.44 -10.13
C ALA A 33 -9.61 6.84 -11.53
N ARG A 34 -8.88 7.52 -12.38
CA ARG A 34 -8.64 7.11 -13.77
C ARG A 34 -7.16 6.88 -14.06
N ARG A 35 -6.27 7.48 -13.29
CA ARG A 35 -4.81 7.33 -13.42
C ARG A 35 -4.20 7.06 -12.06
N ILE A 36 -3.88 5.81 -11.80
CA ILE A 36 -3.47 5.29 -10.49
C ILE A 36 -2.00 4.92 -10.53
N ALA A 37 -1.24 5.34 -9.52
CA ALA A 37 0.13 4.87 -9.30
C ALA A 37 0.13 3.70 -8.31
N LEU A 38 0.82 2.63 -8.65
CA LEU A 38 1.10 1.52 -7.75
C LEU A 38 2.61 1.52 -7.48
N VAL A 39 3.00 1.77 -6.25
CA VAL A 39 4.42 1.91 -5.89
C VAL A 39 4.76 0.94 -4.77
N ALA A 40 5.79 0.16 -4.95
CA ALA A 40 6.38 -0.67 -3.91
C ALA A 40 7.91 -0.49 -3.88
N ARG A 41 8.56 -1.12 -2.93
CA ARG A 41 10.00 -1.03 -2.75
C ARG A 41 10.76 -1.34 -4.03
N THR A 42 10.42 -2.45 -4.71
CA THR A 42 11.05 -2.89 -5.95
C THR A 42 10.01 -3.18 -7.04
N ALA A 43 10.44 -3.24 -8.30
CA ALA A 43 9.57 -3.65 -9.41
C ALA A 43 9.00 -5.07 -9.22
N ALA A 44 9.80 -5.99 -8.66
CA ALA A 44 9.35 -7.34 -8.34
C ALA A 44 8.25 -7.32 -7.27
N ASP A 45 8.40 -6.52 -6.22
CA ASP A 45 7.40 -6.40 -5.15
C ASP A 45 6.06 -5.84 -5.70
N VAL A 46 6.09 -4.87 -6.61
CA VAL A 46 4.86 -4.37 -7.24
C VAL A 46 4.17 -5.48 -8.01
N ARG A 47 4.90 -6.19 -8.85
CA ARG A 47 4.35 -7.31 -9.63
C ARG A 47 3.84 -8.43 -8.73
N ASP A 48 4.68 -8.95 -7.84
CA ASP A 48 4.43 -10.18 -7.12
C ASP A 48 3.46 -10.00 -5.94
N VAL A 49 3.32 -8.79 -5.42
CA VAL A 49 2.44 -8.50 -4.28
C VAL A 49 1.21 -7.69 -4.69
N LEU A 50 1.40 -6.53 -5.33
CA LEU A 50 0.29 -5.63 -5.63
C LEU A 50 -0.56 -6.11 -6.80
N VAL A 51 0.06 -6.67 -7.83
CA VAL A 51 -0.64 -7.10 -9.06
C VAL A 51 -1.03 -8.57 -9.01
N GLU A 52 -0.04 -9.46 -8.94
CA GLU A 52 -0.21 -10.92 -9.11
C GLU A 52 -0.33 -11.68 -7.78
N GLY A 53 -0.16 -11.03 -6.64
CA GLY A 53 -0.22 -11.66 -5.33
C GLY A 53 -1.59 -12.23 -4.98
N GLU A 54 -1.65 -13.11 -3.98
CA GLU A 54 -2.90 -13.74 -3.50
C GLU A 54 -3.97 -12.72 -3.08
N SER A 55 -3.55 -11.58 -2.57
CA SER A 55 -4.41 -10.44 -2.23
C SER A 55 -4.22 -9.26 -3.18
N GLY A 56 -3.59 -9.51 -4.33
CA GLY A 56 -3.30 -8.50 -5.34
C GLY A 56 -4.50 -8.17 -6.23
N LEU A 57 -4.30 -7.17 -7.07
CA LEU A 57 -5.37 -6.60 -7.89
C LEU A 57 -5.99 -7.60 -8.87
N LEU A 58 -5.23 -8.53 -9.42
CA LEU A 58 -5.81 -9.54 -10.31
C LEU A 58 -6.68 -10.57 -9.55
N ALA A 59 -6.26 -10.95 -8.34
CA ALA A 59 -6.94 -11.97 -7.55
C ALA A 59 -8.26 -11.49 -6.93
N ILE A 60 -8.34 -10.22 -6.51
CA ILE A 60 -9.49 -9.71 -5.76
C ILE A 60 -10.67 -9.27 -6.64
N HIS A 61 -10.45 -9.10 -7.94
CA HIS A 61 -11.50 -8.68 -8.87
C HIS A 61 -12.35 -9.87 -9.34
N ARG A 62 -13.63 -9.63 -9.53
CA ARG A 62 -14.50 -10.52 -10.29
C ARG A 62 -14.06 -10.56 -11.75
N ALA A 63 -14.37 -11.61 -12.46
CA ALA A 63 -13.93 -11.80 -13.85
C ALA A 63 -14.37 -10.66 -14.78
N ASP A 64 -15.58 -10.12 -14.56
CA ASP A 64 -16.17 -9.04 -15.36
C ASP A 64 -15.59 -7.64 -15.06
N GLU A 65 -14.95 -7.47 -13.90
CA GLU A 65 -14.35 -6.22 -13.46
C GLU A 65 -12.81 -6.23 -13.54
N ARG A 66 -12.22 -7.42 -13.77
CA ARG A 66 -10.77 -7.61 -13.67
C ARG A 66 -10.03 -6.76 -14.68
N PRO A 67 -9.01 -6.00 -14.24
CA PRO A 67 -8.16 -5.27 -15.17
C PRO A 67 -7.29 -6.22 -15.99
N MET A 68 -6.97 -5.81 -17.21
CA MET A 68 -5.98 -6.47 -18.06
C MET A 68 -4.57 -6.03 -17.62
N TRP A 69 -3.72 -7.01 -17.35
CA TRP A 69 -2.32 -6.76 -16.99
C TRP A 69 -1.40 -6.89 -18.20
N GLU A 70 -0.63 -5.84 -18.48
CA GLU A 70 0.39 -5.77 -19.53
C GLU A 70 1.77 -5.52 -18.88
N PRO A 71 2.51 -6.57 -18.50
CA PRO A 71 3.78 -6.42 -17.77
C PRO A 71 4.82 -5.57 -18.50
N SER A 72 4.94 -5.73 -19.82
CA SER A 72 5.89 -4.96 -20.64
C SER A 72 5.62 -3.45 -20.63
N ARG A 73 4.37 -3.06 -20.44
CA ARG A 73 3.93 -1.67 -20.30
C ARG A 73 3.79 -1.23 -18.85
N ARG A 74 3.99 -2.13 -17.90
CA ARG A 74 3.77 -1.89 -16.46
C ARG A 74 2.37 -1.33 -16.18
N ARG A 75 1.34 -1.86 -16.85
CA ARG A 75 0.01 -1.25 -16.87
C ARG A 75 -1.10 -2.26 -16.61
N LEU A 76 -2.01 -1.87 -15.71
CA LEU A 76 -3.33 -2.45 -15.56
C LEU A 76 -4.36 -1.53 -16.23
N THR A 77 -5.27 -2.10 -17.01
CA THR A 77 -6.36 -1.35 -17.65
C THR A 77 -7.69 -2.00 -17.28
N TRP A 78 -8.55 -1.25 -16.59
CA TRP A 78 -9.91 -1.70 -16.25
C TRP A 78 -10.86 -1.60 -17.45
N PRO A 79 -11.97 -2.38 -17.45
CA PRO A 79 -12.98 -2.30 -18.51
C PRO A 79 -13.55 -0.89 -18.74
N ASN A 80 -13.62 -0.06 -17.70
CA ASN A 80 -14.10 1.33 -17.80
C ASN A 80 -13.03 2.33 -18.30
N GLY A 81 -11.83 1.86 -18.64
CA GLY A 81 -10.73 2.68 -19.15
C GLY A 81 -9.82 3.28 -18.07
N ALA A 82 -10.06 3.04 -16.78
CA ALA A 82 -9.12 3.41 -15.73
C ALA A 82 -7.79 2.65 -15.91
N ILE A 83 -6.68 3.31 -15.58
CA ILE A 83 -5.33 2.77 -15.78
C ILE A 83 -4.57 2.86 -14.46
N ALA A 84 -3.86 1.79 -14.10
CA ALA A 84 -2.83 1.83 -13.06
C ALA A 84 -1.46 1.51 -13.67
N THR A 85 -0.47 2.29 -13.31
CA THR A 85 0.93 2.09 -13.72
C THR A 85 1.76 1.70 -12.51
N THR A 86 2.64 0.73 -12.69
CA THR A 86 3.53 0.23 -11.63
C THR A 86 4.87 0.97 -11.63
N TYR A 87 5.37 1.26 -10.43
CA TYR A 87 6.64 1.96 -10.20
C TYR A 87 7.43 1.28 -9.09
N SER A 88 8.76 1.34 -9.21
CA SER A 88 9.69 0.95 -8.15
C SER A 88 10.16 2.18 -7.37
N ALA A 89 10.13 2.12 -6.04
CA ALA A 89 10.71 3.17 -5.21
C ALA A 89 12.25 3.23 -5.28
N GLU A 90 12.89 2.21 -5.85
CA GLU A 90 14.33 2.24 -6.15
C GLU A 90 14.68 3.12 -7.35
N GLU A 91 13.68 3.50 -8.14
CA GLU A 91 13.83 4.34 -9.33
C GLU A 91 12.95 5.59 -9.24
N PRO A 92 13.25 6.55 -8.34
CA PRO A 92 12.42 7.74 -8.12
C PRO A 92 12.17 8.56 -9.39
N ASP A 93 13.10 8.57 -10.32
CA ASP A 93 12.97 9.32 -11.58
C ASP A 93 11.84 8.82 -12.47
N GLN A 94 11.39 7.57 -12.33
CA GLN A 94 10.23 7.06 -13.05
C GLN A 94 8.92 7.75 -12.63
N LEU A 95 8.88 8.30 -11.42
CA LEU A 95 7.74 9.06 -10.88
C LEU A 95 7.79 10.55 -11.25
N ARG A 96 8.90 11.01 -11.81
CA ARG A 96 9.04 12.37 -12.31
C ARG A 96 8.31 12.50 -13.67
N GLY A 97 7.35 13.38 -13.73
CA GLY A 97 6.57 13.64 -14.95
C GLY A 97 5.18 12.99 -14.98
N PRO A 98 5.00 11.70 -14.71
CA PRO A 98 3.67 11.11 -14.66
C PRO A 98 2.74 11.80 -13.66
N GLN A 99 1.45 11.89 -14.03
CA GLN A 99 0.43 12.51 -13.19
C GLN A 99 -0.64 11.48 -12.83
N HIS A 100 -1.12 11.54 -11.59
CA HIS A 100 -2.07 10.59 -11.03
C HIS A 100 -3.17 11.29 -10.22
N ASP A 101 -4.31 10.65 -10.12
CA ASP A 101 -5.43 11.04 -9.25
C ASP A 101 -5.56 10.13 -8.02
N ALA A 102 -4.90 8.99 -8.03
CA ALA A 102 -4.82 8.10 -6.88
C ALA A 102 -3.48 7.35 -6.86
N ALA A 103 -3.07 6.90 -5.68
CA ALA A 103 -1.89 6.05 -5.52
C ALA A 103 -2.04 5.06 -4.38
N TRP A 104 -1.41 3.89 -4.54
CA TRP A 104 -1.18 2.95 -3.45
C TRP A 104 0.32 2.71 -3.32
N CYS A 105 0.86 3.03 -2.14
CA CYS A 105 2.25 2.85 -1.79
C CYS A 105 2.38 1.73 -0.76
N ASP A 106 3.02 0.64 -1.13
CA ASP A 106 3.21 -0.51 -0.24
C ASP A 106 4.61 -0.52 0.38
N GLU A 107 4.65 -0.94 1.65
CA GLU A 107 5.88 -1.03 2.47
C GLU A 107 6.76 0.22 2.44
N LEU A 108 6.13 1.40 2.60
CA LEU A 108 6.80 2.70 2.58
C LEU A 108 8.01 2.75 3.54
N ALA A 109 7.89 2.14 4.71
CA ALA A 109 8.96 2.11 5.70
C ALA A 109 10.23 1.35 5.22
N ALA A 110 10.12 0.53 4.18
CA ALA A 110 11.24 -0.22 3.59
C ALA A 110 11.83 0.47 2.36
N TRP A 111 11.29 1.60 1.92
CA TRP A 111 11.82 2.31 0.75
C TRP A 111 13.21 2.87 1.02
N ARG A 112 14.12 2.58 0.11
CA ARG A 112 15.51 3.04 0.23
C ARG A 112 15.66 4.54 -0.03
N TYR A 113 14.85 5.07 -0.97
CA TYR A 113 14.93 6.46 -1.42
C TYR A 113 13.63 7.21 -1.09
N PRO A 114 13.64 8.10 -0.08
CA PRO A 114 12.47 8.94 0.25
C PRO A 114 12.03 9.85 -0.90
N ASP A 115 12.94 10.19 -1.80
CA ASP A 115 12.65 11.00 -2.99
C ASP A 115 11.53 10.42 -3.85
N ALA A 116 11.34 9.09 -3.87
CA ALA A 116 10.23 8.46 -4.56
C ALA A 116 8.87 8.94 -4.05
N TRP A 117 8.75 9.14 -2.74
CA TRP A 117 7.55 9.73 -2.14
C TRP A 117 7.32 11.16 -2.61
N ASP A 118 8.36 11.99 -2.60
CA ASP A 118 8.25 13.41 -3.00
C ASP A 118 7.88 13.53 -4.48
N GLN A 119 8.50 12.74 -5.35
CA GLN A 119 8.15 12.73 -6.78
C GLN A 119 6.70 12.28 -7.01
N LEU A 120 6.24 11.25 -6.30
CA LEU A 120 4.84 10.82 -6.35
C LEU A 120 3.89 11.94 -5.92
N GLN A 121 4.18 12.63 -4.81
CA GLN A 121 3.33 13.71 -4.29
C GLN A 121 3.22 14.88 -5.29
N MET A 122 4.29 15.23 -5.97
CA MET A 122 4.27 16.25 -7.03
C MET A 122 3.40 15.84 -8.22
N GLY A 123 3.35 14.56 -8.55
CA GLY A 123 2.52 13.99 -9.62
C GLY A 123 1.08 13.71 -9.23
N LEU A 124 0.76 13.65 -7.94
CA LEU A 124 -0.58 13.34 -7.42
C LEU A 124 -1.47 14.60 -7.44
N ARG A 125 -1.88 15.01 -8.63
CA ARG A 125 -2.54 16.30 -8.90
C ARG A 125 -3.67 16.28 -9.93
N LEU A 126 -4.07 15.09 -10.39
CA LEU A 126 -5.21 14.97 -11.30
C LEU A 126 -6.52 14.81 -10.53
N GLY A 127 -7.62 15.11 -11.22
CA GLY A 127 -8.95 15.00 -10.64
C GLY A 127 -9.23 16.11 -9.62
N THR A 128 -10.32 15.95 -8.89
CA THR A 128 -10.79 16.94 -7.90
C THR A 128 -10.37 16.60 -6.47
N ASP A 129 -9.99 15.33 -6.22
CA ASP A 129 -9.68 14.82 -4.88
C ASP A 129 -8.59 13.74 -4.96
N PRO A 130 -7.34 14.11 -5.33
CA PRO A 130 -6.26 13.16 -5.41
C PRO A 130 -5.90 12.62 -4.03
N ARG A 131 -5.85 11.28 -3.91
CA ARG A 131 -5.62 10.58 -2.63
C ARG A 131 -4.58 9.48 -2.76
N VAL A 132 -3.91 9.19 -1.65
CA VAL A 132 -2.97 8.08 -1.53
C VAL A 132 -3.27 7.20 -0.33
N VAL A 133 -3.20 5.88 -0.53
CA VAL A 133 -3.17 4.89 0.54
C VAL A 133 -1.74 4.38 0.69
N VAL A 134 -1.27 4.36 1.92
CA VAL A 134 0.03 3.82 2.30
C VAL A 134 -0.18 2.62 3.21
N THR A 135 0.34 1.49 2.81
CA THR A 135 0.31 0.26 3.61
C THR A 135 1.74 -0.06 4.03
N THR A 136 2.02 -0.13 5.32
CA THR A 136 3.38 -0.41 5.81
C THR A 136 3.39 -1.03 7.19
N THR A 137 4.44 -1.78 7.48
CA THR A 137 4.82 -2.12 8.85
C THR A 137 5.32 -0.86 9.57
N PRO A 138 5.11 -0.75 10.88
CA PRO A 138 5.37 0.47 11.65
C PRO A 138 6.85 0.61 12.03
N ARG A 139 7.73 0.69 11.04
CA ARG A 139 9.14 1.04 11.29
C ARG A 139 9.27 2.55 11.51
N PRO A 140 10.09 2.99 12.48
CA PRO A 140 10.20 4.39 12.87
C PRO A 140 11.08 5.22 11.91
N THR A 141 10.82 5.14 10.61
CA THR A 141 11.53 5.99 9.64
C THR A 141 11.06 7.44 9.74
N PRO A 142 11.91 8.43 9.43
CA PRO A 142 11.51 9.84 9.45
C PRO A 142 10.26 10.12 8.62
N LEU A 143 10.13 9.48 7.44
CA LEU A 143 8.98 9.66 6.56
C LEU A 143 7.68 9.11 7.19
N VAL A 144 7.71 7.89 7.75
CA VAL A 144 6.53 7.31 8.42
C VAL A 144 6.10 8.15 9.61
N ARG A 145 7.04 8.64 10.41
CA ARG A 145 6.76 9.52 11.55
C ARG A 145 6.12 10.83 11.10
N ALA A 146 6.69 11.47 10.09
CA ALA A 146 6.16 12.72 9.53
C ALA A 146 4.73 12.54 9.01
N LEU A 147 4.46 11.45 8.28
CA LEU A 147 3.12 11.14 7.79
C LEU A 147 2.13 10.87 8.93
N ALA A 148 2.53 10.12 9.95
CA ALA A 148 1.66 9.81 11.08
C ALA A 148 1.23 11.06 11.88
N LEU A 149 2.01 12.14 11.84
CA LEU A 149 1.74 13.40 12.53
C LEU A 149 1.05 14.44 11.65
N ALA A 150 1.02 14.25 10.33
CA ALA A 150 0.44 15.23 9.41
C ALA A 150 -1.08 15.33 9.58
N SER A 151 -1.61 16.54 9.64
CA SER A 151 -3.05 16.83 9.84
C SER A 151 -3.93 16.31 8.69
N THR A 152 -3.37 16.13 7.50
CA THR A 152 -4.05 15.60 6.32
C THR A 152 -3.97 14.08 6.20
N THR A 153 -3.37 13.40 7.19
CA THR A 153 -3.23 11.95 7.22
C THR A 153 -4.27 11.32 8.15
N HIS A 154 -5.04 10.37 7.61
CA HIS A 154 -5.83 9.46 8.43
C HIS A 154 -4.98 8.23 8.76
N VAL A 155 -4.81 7.92 10.04
CA VAL A 155 -3.98 6.79 10.49
C VAL A 155 -4.89 5.67 11.00
N THR A 156 -4.71 4.48 10.43
CA THR A 156 -5.29 3.22 10.93
C THR A 156 -4.18 2.34 11.47
N ARG A 157 -4.38 1.77 12.65
CA ARG A 157 -3.45 0.81 13.27
C ARG A 157 -4.10 -0.54 13.40
N GLY A 158 -3.34 -1.61 13.20
CA GLY A 158 -3.84 -2.97 13.30
C GLY A 158 -2.78 -3.94 13.84
N ARG A 159 -3.24 -4.98 14.52
CA ARG A 159 -2.39 -6.04 15.09
C ARG A 159 -2.60 -7.33 14.31
N THR A 160 -1.58 -8.18 14.24
CA THR A 160 -1.70 -9.49 13.59
C THR A 160 -2.86 -10.30 14.15
N ARG A 161 -3.07 -10.25 15.47
CA ARG A 161 -4.17 -10.96 16.17
C ARG A 161 -5.57 -10.52 15.72
N ASP A 162 -5.73 -9.30 15.25
CA ASP A 162 -7.03 -8.78 14.79
C ASP A 162 -7.53 -9.55 13.54
N ASN A 163 -6.62 -10.19 12.83
CA ASN A 163 -6.90 -11.00 11.62
C ASN A 163 -6.73 -12.51 11.87
N ALA A 164 -6.65 -12.96 13.09
CA ALA A 164 -6.32 -14.35 13.47
C ALA A 164 -7.19 -15.40 12.76
N ARG A 165 -8.48 -15.12 12.58
CA ARG A 165 -9.43 -16.02 11.91
C ARG A 165 -9.13 -16.29 10.42
N ASN A 166 -8.38 -15.41 9.77
CA ASN A 166 -7.99 -15.53 8.36
C ASN A 166 -6.56 -16.07 8.18
N LEU A 167 -5.87 -16.35 9.29
CA LEU A 167 -4.55 -16.96 9.30
C LEU A 167 -4.65 -18.46 9.56
N ALA A 168 -3.63 -19.20 9.20
CA ALA A 168 -3.59 -20.63 9.49
C ALA A 168 -3.68 -20.89 11.01
N PRO A 169 -4.38 -21.94 11.45
CA PRO A 169 -4.52 -22.25 12.87
C PRO A 169 -3.17 -22.33 13.58
N GLY A 170 -3.08 -21.71 14.77
CA GLY A 170 -1.87 -21.72 15.59
C GLY A 170 -0.76 -20.73 15.18
N VAL A 171 -0.87 -20.07 14.04
CA VAL A 171 0.17 -19.13 13.57
C VAL A 171 0.33 -17.95 14.52
N VAL A 172 -0.77 -17.34 14.97
CA VAL A 172 -0.73 -16.19 15.88
C VAL A 172 -0.13 -16.61 17.21
N ASP A 173 -0.53 -17.78 17.75
CA ASP A 173 -0.02 -18.30 19.02
C ASP A 173 1.48 -18.62 18.93
N ALA A 174 1.92 -19.25 17.85
CA ALA A 174 3.33 -19.56 17.62
C ALA A 174 4.18 -18.29 17.50
N LEU A 175 3.72 -17.29 16.77
CA LEU A 175 4.41 -16.02 16.62
C LEU A 175 4.44 -15.24 17.94
N THR A 176 3.34 -15.22 18.68
CA THR A 176 3.24 -14.56 19.98
C THR A 176 4.14 -15.22 21.00
N ALA A 177 4.17 -16.55 21.06
CA ALA A 177 5.03 -17.30 21.97
C ALA A 177 6.52 -17.03 21.69
N ARG A 178 6.90 -16.90 20.43
CA ARG A 178 8.30 -16.70 20.03
C ARG A 178 8.76 -15.24 20.11
N TYR A 179 7.92 -14.30 19.75
CA TYR A 179 8.31 -12.90 19.55
C TYR A 179 7.53 -11.90 20.40
N GLY A 180 6.44 -12.28 21.07
CA GLY A 180 5.50 -11.36 21.70
C GLY A 180 6.11 -10.43 22.75
N SER A 181 7.16 -10.88 23.45
CA SER A 181 7.89 -10.06 24.43
C SER A 181 9.07 -9.27 23.83
N THR A 182 9.31 -9.42 22.53
CA THR A 182 10.47 -8.79 21.86
C THR A 182 10.09 -7.46 21.22
N ARG A 183 11.08 -6.59 20.98
CA ARG A 183 10.92 -5.37 20.18
C ARG A 183 10.36 -5.69 18.78
N LEU A 184 10.88 -6.73 18.14
CA LEU A 184 10.40 -7.20 16.85
C LEU A 184 8.93 -7.61 16.91
N GLY A 185 8.51 -8.31 17.95
CA GLY A 185 7.10 -8.71 18.12
C GLY A 185 6.17 -7.50 18.26
N ARG A 186 6.53 -6.50 19.05
CA ARG A 186 5.73 -5.28 19.17
C ARG A 186 5.59 -4.55 17.85
N GLN A 187 6.65 -4.46 17.07
CA GLN A 187 6.63 -3.82 15.76
C GLN A 187 5.85 -4.65 14.74
N GLU A 188 6.19 -5.94 14.56
CA GLU A 188 5.68 -6.78 13.47
C GLU A 188 4.32 -7.41 13.77
N LEU A 189 3.98 -7.63 15.06
CA LEU A 189 2.71 -8.26 15.45
C LEU A 189 1.70 -7.25 16.01
N ASP A 190 2.15 -6.31 16.84
CA ASP A 190 1.26 -5.34 17.48
C ASP A 190 1.11 -4.02 16.74
N GLY A 191 1.91 -3.80 15.70
CA GLY A 191 1.80 -2.61 14.85
C GLY A 191 2.29 -1.33 15.54
N GLU A 192 3.22 -1.43 16.49
CA GLU A 192 3.75 -0.28 17.24
C GLU A 192 4.91 0.38 16.51
N ILE A 193 4.91 1.71 16.44
CA ILE A 193 6.10 2.49 16.11
C ILE A 193 6.90 2.63 17.38
N LEU A 194 8.06 2.01 17.42
CA LEU A 194 8.94 2.04 18.59
C LEU A 194 9.98 3.15 18.42
N ASP A 195 10.16 3.93 19.49
CA ASP A 195 11.26 4.89 19.56
C ASP A 195 12.58 4.14 19.86
N ASP A 196 13.69 4.64 19.33
CA ASP A 196 15.03 4.11 19.59
C ASP A 196 15.49 4.40 21.02
#